data_be795a80561a137feb9ee05ddf0d8dcd
#
_entry.id   be795a80561a137feb9ee05ddf0d8dcd
#
_cell.length_a   1.000
_cell.length_b   1.000
_cell.length_c   1.000
_cell.angle_alpha   90.00
_cell.angle_beta   90.00
_cell.angle_gamma   90.00
#
_symmetry.space_group_name_H-M   'P 1'
#
loop_
_entity.id
_entity.type
_entity.pdbx_description
1 polymer ?
#
loop_
_entity_poly.entity_id
_entity_poly.type
_entity_poly.pdbx_seq_one_letter_code
_entity_poly.pdbx_strand_id
1 'polypeptide(L)'
;MTKITGSSFDMYDKSEKAAEYRNCVEGVIDSNEVGMLGDYVHHHFTTRLQHSMNVSYYSFTLCRFLGWDYRSAARAGLMHDLYFFDNTSRDENGIKLLKEHPIRALANSENRFKLNDIERDAIVNHMWPCQALHRPRYKESVIVSFSDKLCAVMEATSGSSRLVYNTAGSA
;
A
#
# COMPACT_ATOMS: atom_id res chain seq x y z
N MET A 1 2.78 17.37 -1.89
CA MET A 1 1.48 16.99 -2.50
C MET A 1 1.58 15.56 -2.98
N THR A 2 0.94 14.63 -2.30
CA THR A 2 1.05 13.21 -2.62
C THR A 2 -0.08 12.85 -3.57
N LYS A 3 0.22 12.80 -4.87
CA LYS A 3 -0.75 12.41 -5.90
C LYS A 3 -0.87 10.90 -5.95
N ILE A 4 -2.08 10.39 -6.06
CA ILE A 4 -2.34 8.98 -6.32
C ILE A 4 -1.99 8.65 -7.77
N THR A 5 -1.14 7.67 -7.99
CA THR A 5 -0.71 7.22 -9.33
C THR A 5 -1.94 6.78 -10.16
N GLY A 6 -2.04 7.28 -11.37
CA GLY A 6 -3.18 6.96 -12.26
C GLY A 6 -4.52 7.63 -11.88
N SER A 7 -4.53 8.58 -10.94
CA SER A 7 -5.74 9.30 -10.52
C SER A 7 -5.49 10.81 -10.41
N SER A 8 -6.55 11.59 -10.64
CA SER A 8 -6.57 13.03 -10.34
C SER A 8 -6.92 13.32 -8.87
N PHE A 9 -7.08 12.31 -8.04
CA PHE A 9 -7.48 12.45 -6.65
C PHE A 9 -6.42 13.19 -5.84
N ASP A 10 -6.87 14.18 -5.06
CA ASP A 10 -6.11 14.86 -4.02
C ASP A 10 -6.82 14.64 -2.68
N MET A 11 -6.13 14.01 -1.73
CA MET A 11 -6.72 13.74 -0.43
C MET A 11 -7.01 15.01 0.39
N TYR A 12 -6.40 16.14 0.02
CA TYR A 12 -6.63 17.44 0.67
C TYR A 12 -7.70 18.30 -0.04
N ASP A 13 -8.28 17.77 -1.11
CA ASP A 13 -9.41 18.41 -1.77
C ASP A 13 -10.62 18.52 -0.82
N LYS A 14 -11.48 19.51 -1.09
CA LYS A 14 -12.72 19.77 -0.32
C LYS A 14 -13.88 18.83 -0.71
N SER A 15 -13.68 17.90 -1.65
CA SER A 15 -14.70 16.95 -2.04
C SER A 15 -15.12 16.04 -0.89
N GLU A 16 -16.38 15.64 -0.88
CA GLU A 16 -16.94 14.69 0.07
C GLU A 16 -16.13 13.37 0.10
N LYS A 17 -15.75 12.87 -1.08
CA LYS A 17 -14.93 11.66 -1.20
C LYS A 17 -13.57 11.81 -0.52
N ALA A 18 -12.92 12.97 -0.65
CA ALA A 18 -11.63 13.21 0.00
C ALA A 18 -11.78 13.29 1.53
N ALA A 19 -12.84 13.93 2.01
CA ALA A 19 -13.15 13.98 3.45
C ALA A 19 -13.43 12.58 4.01
N GLU A 20 -14.21 11.78 3.31
CA GLU A 20 -14.52 10.40 3.69
C GLU A 20 -13.26 9.52 3.74
N TYR A 21 -12.39 9.62 2.73
CA TYR A 21 -11.12 8.89 2.70
C TYR A 21 -10.21 9.30 3.87
N ARG A 22 -10.04 10.62 4.12
CA ARG A 22 -9.26 11.11 5.29
C ARG A 22 -9.77 10.52 6.60
N ASN A 23 -11.09 10.53 6.81
CA ASN A 23 -11.70 9.95 8.01
C ASN A 23 -11.43 8.44 8.15
N CYS A 24 -11.28 7.72 7.04
CA CYS A 24 -10.93 6.28 7.09
C CYS A 24 -9.50 6.06 7.60
N VAL A 25 -8.55 6.88 7.14
CA VAL A 25 -7.11 6.69 7.41
C VAL A 25 -6.58 7.56 8.55
N GLU A 26 -7.44 8.36 9.18
CA GLU A 26 -7.09 9.22 10.31
C GLU A 26 -6.38 8.42 11.43
N GLY A 27 -5.34 9.01 12.01
CA GLY A 27 -4.53 8.41 13.06
C GLY A 27 -3.56 7.32 12.57
N VAL A 28 -3.68 6.86 11.32
CA VAL A 28 -2.71 5.96 10.68
C VAL A 28 -1.78 6.76 9.78
N ILE A 29 -2.35 7.58 8.89
CA ILE A 29 -1.56 8.30 7.87
C ILE A 29 -0.58 9.31 8.47
N ASP A 30 -0.92 9.92 9.60
CA ASP A 30 -0.11 10.94 10.28
C ASP A 30 0.86 10.33 11.30
N SER A 31 0.94 9.01 11.40
CA SER A 31 1.85 8.34 12.31
C SER A 31 3.29 8.39 11.81
N ASN A 32 4.25 8.44 12.74
CA ASN A 32 5.67 8.43 12.41
C ASN A 32 6.06 7.17 11.63
N GLU A 33 5.47 6.03 12.00
CA GLU A 33 5.75 4.73 11.39
C GLU A 33 5.36 4.70 9.91
N VAL A 34 4.21 5.26 9.56
CA VAL A 34 3.79 5.38 8.16
C VAL A 34 4.67 6.42 7.44
N GLY A 35 5.01 7.54 8.09
CA GLY A 35 5.91 8.54 7.53
C GLY A 35 7.29 7.98 7.15
N MET A 36 7.85 7.09 7.98
CA MET A 36 9.15 6.43 7.73
C MET A 36 9.15 5.59 6.44
N LEU A 37 8.01 5.15 5.94
CA LEU A 37 7.93 4.43 4.65
C LEU A 37 8.39 5.29 3.47
N GLY A 38 8.46 6.60 3.63
CA GLY A 38 9.01 7.53 2.64
C GLY A 38 10.50 7.37 2.40
N ASP A 39 11.23 6.81 3.36
CA ASP A 39 12.69 6.60 3.28
C ASP A 39 13.06 5.33 2.51
N TYR A 40 12.09 4.45 2.25
CA TYR A 40 12.31 3.18 1.58
C TYR A 40 11.83 3.22 0.12
N VAL A 41 12.72 2.88 -0.81
CA VAL A 41 12.37 2.71 -2.23
C VAL A 41 11.60 1.40 -2.39
N HIS A 42 10.43 1.47 -3.04
CA HIS A 42 9.60 0.29 -3.32
C HIS A 42 9.90 -0.28 -4.71
N HIS A 43 9.61 0.48 -5.74
CA HIS A 43 10.00 0.22 -7.13
C HIS A 43 10.83 1.41 -7.64
N HIS A 44 11.64 1.25 -8.67
CA HIS A 44 12.66 2.19 -9.17
C HIS A 44 12.34 3.69 -9.05
N PHE A 45 11.06 4.09 -8.97
CA PHE A 45 10.63 5.48 -8.99
C PHE A 45 9.60 5.84 -7.90
N THR A 46 9.25 4.90 -7.01
CA THR A 46 8.18 5.09 -6.02
C THR A 46 8.71 4.73 -4.63
N THR A 47 8.37 5.54 -3.62
CA THR A 47 8.63 5.18 -2.22
C THR A 47 7.55 4.21 -1.73
N ARG A 48 7.87 3.45 -0.68
CA ARG A 48 6.90 2.56 -0.04
C ARG A 48 5.70 3.32 0.51
N LEU A 49 5.91 4.54 1.02
CA LEU A 49 4.82 5.42 1.42
C LEU A 49 3.86 5.72 0.26
N GLN A 50 4.39 6.15 -0.90
CA GLN A 50 3.56 6.46 -2.06
C GLN A 50 2.80 5.22 -2.54
N HIS A 51 3.46 4.05 -2.58
CA HIS A 51 2.81 2.79 -2.92
C HIS A 51 1.67 2.46 -1.95
N SER A 52 1.92 2.51 -0.64
CA SER A 52 0.91 2.24 0.39
C SER A 52 -0.28 3.21 0.29
N MET A 53 -0.05 4.48 -0.01
CA MET A 53 -1.12 5.44 -0.27
C MET A 53 -1.94 5.10 -1.51
N ASN A 54 -1.30 4.67 -2.60
CA ASN A 54 -1.98 4.23 -3.82
C ASN A 54 -2.87 3.02 -3.52
N VAL A 55 -2.34 1.99 -2.86
CA VAL A 55 -3.08 0.77 -2.48
C VAL A 55 -4.25 1.10 -1.57
N SER A 56 -4.04 1.95 -0.57
CA SER A 56 -5.08 2.44 0.34
C SER A 56 -6.24 3.10 -0.40
N TYR A 57 -5.93 4.04 -1.29
CA TYR A 57 -6.95 4.78 -2.04
C TYR A 57 -7.74 3.89 -3.02
N TYR A 58 -7.06 3.01 -3.75
CA TYR A 58 -7.75 2.11 -4.67
C TYR A 58 -8.61 1.08 -3.93
N SER A 59 -8.11 0.55 -2.81
CA SER A 59 -8.89 -0.34 -1.94
C SER A 59 -10.13 0.36 -1.37
N PHE A 60 -9.98 1.59 -0.88
CA PHE A 60 -11.09 2.46 -0.48
C PHE A 60 -12.12 2.61 -1.60
N THR A 61 -11.67 3.01 -2.78
CA THR A 61 -12.56 3.34 -3.90
C THR A 61 -13.33 2.11 -4.37
N LEU A 62 -12.66 0.97 -4.50
CA LEU A 62 -13.30 -0.28 -4.94
C LEU A 62 -14.28 -0.82 -3.89
N CYS A 63 -13.88 -0.89 -2.62
CA CYS A 63 -14.78 -1.36 -1.55
C CYS A 63 -15.96 -0.41 -1.36
N ARG A 64 -15.76 0.91 -1.45
CA ARG A 64 -16.85 1.89 -1.39
C ARG A 64 -17.85 1.70 -2.52
N PHE A 65 -17.39 1.50 -3.75
CA PHE A 65 -18.24 1.24 -4.90
C PHE A 65 -19.05 -0.05 -4.75
N LEU A 66 -18.44 -1.09 -4.14
CA LEU A 66 -19.08 -2.38 -3.89
C LEU A 66 -20.00 -2.41 -2.65
N GLY A 67 -20.03 -1.34 -1.86
CA GLY A 67 -20.77 -1.28 -0.60
C GLY A 67 -20.18 -2.19 0.50
N TRP A 68 -18.86 -2.40 0.48
CA TRP A 68 -18.11 -3.23 1.43
C TRP A 68 -17.42 -2.35 2.49
N ASP A 69 -16.72 -2.95 3.45
CA ASP A 69 -15.99 -2.20 4.49
C ASP A 69 -14.77 -1.49 3.91
N TYR A 70 -15.02 -0.35 3.27
CA TYR A 70 -14.00 0.49 2.66
C TYR A 70 -13.07 1.16 3.69
N ARG A 71 -13.50 1.32 4.95
CA ARG A 71 -12.65 1.84 6.02
C ARG A 71 -11.53 0.85 6.35
N SER A 72 -11.90 -0.40 6.63
CA SER A 72 -10.92 -1.46 6.89
C SER A 72 -10.00 -1.69 5.70
N ALA A 73 -10.52 -1.68 4.47
CA ALA A 73 -9.72 -1.83 3.26
C ALA A 73 -8.72 -0.69 3.08
N ALA A 74 -9.14 0.59 3.30
CA ALA A 74 -8.25 1.74 3.21
C ALA A 74 -7.10 1.68 4.23
N ARG A 75 -7.43 1.39 5.49
CA ARG A 75 -6.45 1.28 6.58
C ARG A 75 -5.48 0.14 6.35
N ALA A 76 -5.99 -1.03 5.99
CA ALA A 76 -5.16 -2.19 5.66
C ALA A 76 -4.23 -1.90 4.47
N GLY A 77 -4.74 -1.27 3.41
CA GLY A 77 -3.94 -0.87 2.25
C GLY A 77 -2.82 0.11 2.61
N LEU A 78 -3.03 0.99 3.60
CA LEU A 78 -1.99 1.90 4.08
C LEU A 78 -0.90 1.18 4.90
N MET A 79 -1.28 0.12 5.60
CA MET A 79 -0.40 -0.62 6.53
C MET A 79 0.17 -1.93 5.96
N HIS A 80 -0.25 -2.38 4.76
CA HIS A 80 0.11 -3.70 4.25
C HIS A 80 1.62 -3.92 4.12
N ASP A 81 2.37 -2.85 3.86
CA ASP A 81 3.82 -2.83 3.70
C ASP A 81 4.54 -2.06 4.83
N LEU A 82 3.98 -2.06 6.06
CA LEU A 82 4.57 -1.39 7.20
C LEU A 82 5.77 -2.17 7.77
N TYR A 83 6.86 -2.23 7.00
CA TYR A 83 8.13 -2.85 7.40
C TYR A 83 9.32 -1.95 7.07
N PHE A 84 10.47 -2.10 7.79
CA PHE A 84 11.58 -1.15 7.85
C PHE A 84 12.92 -1.80 7.46
N PHE A 85 12.97 -2.50 6.34
CA PHE A 85 14.20 -3.03 5.74
C PHE A 85 14.12 -2.95 4.22
N ASP A 86 15.29 -2.96 3.56
CA ASP A 86 15.35 -2.92 2.10
C ASP A 86 14.98 -4.26 1.46
N ASN A 87 14.46 -4.22 0.24
CA ASN A 87 14.05 -5.41 -0.51
C ASN A 87 15.19 -6.40 -0.79
N THR A 88 16.45 -5.96 -0.63
CA THR A 88 17.67 -6.78 -0.76
C THR A 88 18.13 -7.37 0.55
N SER A 89 17.58 -6.95 1.69
CA SER A 89 17.97 -7.39 3.01
C SER A 89 17.78 -8.90 3.21
N ARG A 90 18.69 -9.50 3.96
CA ARG A 90 18.69 -10.93 4.29
C ARG A 90 18.83 -11.11 5.79
N ASP A 91 18.33 -12.23 6.32
CA ASP A 91 18.56 -12.63 7.70
C ASP A 91 19.99 -13.17 7.90
N GLU A 92 20.31 -13.57 9.12
CA GLU A 92 21.59 -14.18 9.50
C GLU A 92 21.94 -15.47 8.72
N ASN A 93 20.92 -16.15 8.17
CA ASN A 93 21.07 -17.34 7.33
C ASN A 93 21.08 -17.03 5.83
N GLY A 94 21.07 -15.75 5.44
CA GLY A 94 21.08 -15.29 4.06
C GLY A 94 19.72 -15.41 3.34
N ILE A 95 18.63 -15.66 4.07
CA ILE A 95 17.26 -15.73 3.50
C ILE A 95 16.74 -14.33 3.25
N LYS A 96 16.12 -14.10 2.10
CA LYS A 96 15.50 -12.81 1.79
C LYS A 96 14.35 -12.49 2.74
N LEU A 97 14.48 -11.40 3.49
CA LEU A 97 13.46 -10.89 4.41
C LEU A 97 12.17 -10.48 3.69
N LEU A 98 12.25 -10.19 2.41
CA LEU A 98 11.09 -9.83 1.59
C LEU A 98 10.00 -10.90 1.59
N LYS A 99 10.33 -12.18 1.79
CA LYS A 99 9.32 -13.24 1.91
C LYS A 99 8.51 -13.16 3.21
N GLU A 100 9.08 -12.52 4.23
CA GLU A 100 8.47 -12.38 5.57
C GLU A 100 7.78 -11.03 5.77
N HIS A 101 7.88 -10.11 4.78
CA HIS A 101 7.39 -8.75 4.98
C HIS A 101 5.91 -8.68 5.39
N PRO A 102 4.98 -9.54 4.93
CA PRO A 102 3.59 -9.45 5.38
C PRO A 102 3.43 -9.71 6.88
N ILE A 103 4.20 -10.67 7.43
CA ILE A 103 4.20 -11.01 8.86
C ILE A 103 4.80 -9.85 9.66
N ARG A 104 5.87 -9.27 9.17
CA ARG A 104 6.52 -8.12 9.83
C ARG A 104 5.65 -6.86 9.76
N ALA A 105 5.00 -6.62 8.63
CA ALA A 105 4.05 -5.51 8.49
C ALA A 105 2.87 -5.67 9.47
N LEU A 106 2.33 -6.89 9.62
CA LEU A 106 1.29 -7.15 10.60
C LEU A 106 1.77 -6.89 12.02
N ALA A 107 2.92 -7.42 12.43
CA ALA A 107 3.48 -7.22 13.75
C ALA A 107 3.73 -5.74 14.06
N ASN A 108 4.30 -4.97 13.13
CA ASN A 108 4.52 -3.54 13.29
C ASN A 108 3.19 -2.77 13.40
N SER A 109 2.19 -3.15 12.61
CA SER A 109 0.86 -2.54 12.65
C SER A 109 0.14 -2.81 13.98
N GLU A 110 0.19 -4.04 14.50
CA GLU A 110 -0.41 -4.42 15.79
C GLU A 110 0.26 -3.73 16.98
N ASN A 111 1.57 -3.52 16.92
CA ASN A 111 2.30 -2.80 17.96
C ASN A 111 1.90 -1.32 18.07
N ARG A 112 1.40 -0.73 16.97
CA ARG A 112 1.12 0.70 16.91
C ARG A 112 -0.37 1.02 16.86
N PHE A 113 -1.17 0.19 16.20
CA PHE A 113 -2.57 0.47 15.92
C PHE A 113 -3.47 -0.65 16.43
N LYS A 114 -4.68 -0.28 16.86
CA LYS A 114 -5.73 -1.27 17.11
C LYS A 114 -6.30 -1.72 15.77
N LEU A 115 -6.08 -2.97 15.42
CA LEU A 115 -6.57 -3.58 14.18
C LEU A 115 -7.83 -4.42 14.44
N ASN A 116 -8.71 -4.46 13.46
CA ASN A 116 -9.79 -5.44 13.39
C ASN A 116 -9.35 -6.69 12.58
N ASP A 117 -10.22 -7.70 12.50
CA ASP A 117 -9.89 -8.97 11.86
C ASP A 117 -9.72 -8.84 10.34
N ILE A 118 -10.46 -7.94 9.68
CA ILE A 118 -10.33 -7.65 8.25
C ILE A 118 -8.96 -7.03 7.97
N GLU A 119 -8.53 -6.05 8.78
CA GLU A 119 -7.24 -5.38 8.64
C GLU A 119 -6.08 -6.37 8.82
N ARG A 120 -6.14 -7.25 9.86
CA ARG A 120 -5.15 -8.30 10.09
C ARG A 120 -5.03 -9.24 8.91
N ASP A 121 -6.17 -9.76 8.46
CA ASP A 121 -6.23 -10.69 7.34
C ASP A 121 -5.71 -10.07 6.05
N ALA A 122 -6.08 -8.82 5.77
CA ALA A 122 -5.63 -8.12 4.58
C ALA A 122 -4.12 -7.88 4.60
N ILE A 123 -3.55 -7.46 5.73
CA ILE A 123 -2.11 -7.20 5.85
C ILE A 123 -1.31 -8.50 5.66
N VAL A 124 -1.67 -9.58 6.35
CA VAL A 124 -0.87 -10.81 6.31
C VAL A 124 -1.01 -11.59 5.00
N ASN A 125 -2.14 -11.44 4.31
CA ASN A 125 -2.46 -12.19 3.09
C ASN A 125 -2.37 -11.37 1.80
N HIS A 126 -1.88 -10.11 1.85
CA HIS A 126 -1.85 -9.25 0.66
C HIS A 126 -1.03 -9.82 -0.50
N MET A 127 -0.05 -10.68 -0.22
CA MET A 127 0.76 -11.34 -1.25
C MET A 127 0.03 -12.43 -2.06
N TRP A 128 -1.21 -12.74 -1.72
CA TRP A 128 -2.02 -13.65 -2.55
C TRP A 128 -2.26 -13.05 -3.95
N PRO A 129 -2.27 -13.83 -5.06
CA PRO A 129 -2.02 -15.29 -5.13
C PRO A 129 -0.55 -15.69 -5.26
N CYS A 130 0.40 -14.74 -5.24
CA CYS A 130 1.83 -15.02 -5.38
C CYS A 130 2.37 -15.93 -4.27
N GLN A 131 1.78 -15.84 -3.07
CA GLN A 131 1.98 -16.77 -1.96
C GLN A 131 0.69 -17.57 -1.75
N ALA A 132 0.54 -18.68 -2.47
CA ALA A 132 -0.69 -19.45 -2.54
C ALA A 132 -1.16 -20.07 -1.20
N LEU A 133 -0.26 -20.23 -0.22
CA LEU A 133 -0.56 -20.80 1.09
C LEU A 133 -1.38 -19.86 2.00
N HIS A 134 -1.35 -18.58 1.74
CA HIS A 134 -2.02 -17.56 2.53
C HIS A 134 -3.19 -16.96 1.74
N ARG A 135 -4.38 -17.59 1.83
CA ARG A 135 -5.59 -17.09 1.17
C ARG A 135 -6.31 -16.07 2.03
N PRO A 136 -6.69 -14.91 1.47
CA PRO A 136 -7.59 -13.96 2.12
C PRO A 136 -8.91 -14.63 2.55
N ARG A 137 -9.36 -14.32 3.76
CA ARG A 137 -10.66 -14.81 4.31
C ARG A 137 -11.78 -13.82 4.05
N TYR A 138 -11.45 -12.55 3.93
CA TYR A 138 -12.41 -11.48 3.72
C TYR A 138 -12.33 -10.97 2.29
N LYS A 139 -13.46 -10.55 1.76
CA LYS A 139 -13.56 -9.96 0.42
C LYS A 139 -12.76 -8.65 0.29
N GLU A 140 -12.71 -7.86 1.36
CA GLU A 140 -11.89 -6.66 1.47
C GLU A 140 -10.39 -6.98 1.35
N SER A 141 -9.94 -8.07 1.95
CA SER A 141 -8.55 -8.54 1.86
C SER A 141 -8.18 -8.94 0.42
N VAL A 142 -9.13 -9.51 -0.33
CA VAL A 142 -8.94 -9.79 -1.77
C VAL A 142 -8.76 -8.49 -2.55
N ILE A 143 -9.57 -7.45 -2.24
CA ILE A 143 -9.44 -6.13 -2.88
C ILE A 143 -8.09 -5.48 -2.55
N VAL A 144 -7.62 -5.54 -1.30
CA VAL A 144 -6.29 -5.00 -0.93
C VAL A 144 -5.20 -5.72 -1.71
N SER A 145 -5.23 -7.05 -1.78
CA SER A 145 -4.28 -7.85 -2.56
C SER A 145 -4.32 -7.50 -4.05
N PHE A 146 -5.50 -7.31 -4.63
CA PHE A 146 -5.66 -6.89 -6.02
C PHE A 146 -5.11 -5.48 -6.25
N SER A 147 -5.47 -4.54 -5.38
CA SER A 147 -5.02 -3.14 -5.47
C SER A 147 -3.51 -3.01 -5.39
N ASP A 148 -2.85 -3.79 -4.54
CA ASP A 148 -1.39 -3.86 -4.45
C ASP A 148 -0.75 -4.22 -5.81
N LYS A 149 -1.20 -5.30 -6.44
CA LYS A 149 -0.68 -5.74 -7.76
C LYS A 149 -0.99 -4.73 -8.85
N LEU A 150 -2.19 -4.15 -8.84
CA LEU A 150 -2.58 -3.10 -9.78
C LEU A 150 -1.67 -1.87 -9.65
N CYS A 151 -1.43 -1.40 -8.42
CA CYS A 151 -0.55 -0.26 -8.15
C CYS A 151 0.89 -0.55 -8.58
N ALA A 152 1.42 -1.73 -8.28
CA ALA A 152 2.76 -2.13 -8.71
C ALA A 152 2.93 -2.06 -10.23
N VAL A 153 1.94 -2.54 -11.00
CA VAL A 153 1.96 -2.45 -12.47
C VAL A 153 1.87 -1.01 -12.95
N MET A 154 0.96 -0.21 -12.40
CA MET A 154 0.82 1.21 -12.79
C MET A 154 2.08 2.03 -12.49
N GLU A 155 2.71 1.79 -11.34
CA GLU A 155 3.93 2.47 -10.92
C GLU A 155 5.11 2.11 -11.83
N ALA A 156 5.26 0.84 -12.19
CA ALA A 156 6.28 0.37 -13.11
C ALA A 156 6.13 1.02 -14.51
N THR A 157 4.91 1.11 -15.02
CA THR A 157 4.64 1.70 -16.34
C THR A 157 4.79 3.23 -16.35
N SER A 158 4.37 3.91 -15.28
CA SER A 158 4.51 5.37 -15.16
C SER A 158 5.97 5.81 -15.04
N GLY A 159 6.81 5.02 -14.39
CA GLY A 159 8.26 5.24 -14.31
C GLY A 159 8.97 5.08 -15.66
N SER A 160 8.59 4.09 -16.45
CA SER A 160 9.12 3.87 -17.79
C SER A 160 8.85 5.05 -18.74
N SER A 161 7.66 5.67 -18.63
CA SER A 161 7.30 6.84 -19.42
C SER A 161 8.18 8.06 -19.12
N ARG A 162 8.59 8.26 -17.86
CA ARG A 162 9.50 9.35 -17.46
C ARG A 162 10.92 9.18 -18.03
N LEU A 163 11.42 7.94 -18.12
CA LEU A 163 12.74 7.67 -18.71
C LEU A 163 12.77 7.99 -20.19
N VAL A 164 11.72 7.67 -20.95
CA VAL A 164 11.62 7.96 -22.38
C VAL A 164 11.62 9.49 -22.65
N TYR A 165 10.94 10.28 -21.83
CA TYR A 165 10.94 11.73 -21.96
C TYR A 165 12.30 12.38 -21.62
N ASN A 166 13.04 11.84 -20.64
CA ASN A 166 14.35 12.37 -20.28
C ASN A 166 15.45 12.03 -21.29
N THR A 167 15.35 10.92 -22.03
CA THR A 167 16.28 10.57 -23.11
C THR A 167 16.01 11.31 -24.41
N ALA A 168 14.78 11.77 -24.65
CA ALA A 168 14.41 12.54 -25.84
C ALA A 168 14.73 14.04 -25.72
N GLY A 169 15.01 14.55 -24.53
CA GLY A 169 15.35 15.96 -24.27
C GLY A 169 16.83 16.27 -24.23
N SER A 170 17.72 15.30 -24.50
CA SER A 170 19.19 15.45 -24.47
C SER A 170 19.85 15.19 -25.84
N ALA A 171 19.14 15.42 -26.93
CA ALA A 171 19.67 15.37 -28.29
C ALA A 171 19.60 16.76 -28.97
#